data_77a83ce2f0fbefde2be6df96a0b8551a
#
_entry.id   77a83ce2f0fbefde2be6df96a0b8551a
#
_cell.length_a   1.000
_cell.length_b   1.000
_cell.length_c   1.000
_cell.angle_alpha   90.00
_cell.angle_beta   90.00
_cell.angle_gamma   90.00
#
_symmetry.space_group_name_H-M   'P 1'
#
loop_
_entity.id
_entity.type
_entity.pdbx_description
1 polymer ?
#
loop_
_entity_poly.entity_id
_entity_poly.type
_entity_poly.pdbx_seq_one_letter_code
_entity_poly.pdbx_strand_id
1 'polypeptide(L)'
;MPCTALSERWRARPARLGPEGLLDLADERPFALLHGEGRFAILGREPLALREDFALGSWEIAREGALPPILPDFLGFASYEAGMRLEPLAGAPRAAALPLPEVAFALYRELFVHDRATGLLHEALREGLPALPAQAHTLGAGPFRARKVADTDTPEGYAAKVREIREGIAKGDVYQVNLTRQETWAWEGDLRELARRLLRANPAPNSGLVAGPGWAVLSSSPERLLKLEEGWLSTRPIKGTAPRGAAPEADAALAEALLASPKNRSELAMIVDLLRNDLAQVCLPGSVTTGDFPVLESYANVHHLVS
;
A
#
# COMPACT_ATOMS: atom_id res chain seq x y z
N MET A 1 15.52 -13.58 21.37
CA MET A 1 16.78 -13.06 20.79
C MET A 1 17.20 -11.84 21.62
N PRO A 2 18.49 -11.56 21.84
CA PRO A 2 18.88 -10.33 22.53
C PRO A 2 18.33 -9.12 21.76
N CYS A 3 17.85 -8.13 22.49
CA CYS A 3 17.39 -6.86 21.91
C CYS A 3 18.58 -6.16 21.27
N THR A 4 18.47 -5.75 20.03
CA THR A 4 19.54 -5.01 19.33
C THR A 4 19.32 -3.54 19.58
N ALA A 5 20.29 -2.89 20.24
CA ALA A 5 20.26 -1.45 20.51
C ALA A 5 20.71 -0.68 19.27
N LEU A 6 19.91 0.28 18.85
CA LEU A 6 20.18 1.21 17.75
C LEU A 6 20.08 2.66 18.24
N SER A 7 20.71 3.56 17.53
CA SER A 7 20.53 4.99 17.74
C SER A 7 20.09 5.68 16.46
N GLU A 8 19.23 6.69 16.60
CA GLU A 8 18.77 7.54 15.51
C GLU A 8 18.95 9.00 15.89
N ARG A 9 19.55 9.78 15.00
CA ARG A 9 19.63 11.23 15.14
C ARG A 9 18.86 11.91 14.04
N TRP A 10 17.80 12.62 14.42
CA TRP A 10 16.89 13.32 13.52
C TRP A 10 17.24 14.78 13.34
N ARG A 11 17.12 15.26 12.12
CA ARG A 11 17.20 16.67 11.75
C ARG A 11 15.98 17.04 10.93
N ALA A 12 15.53 18.29 11.06
CA ALA A 12 14.43 18.81 10.24
C ALA A 12 14.92 20.06 9.49
N ARG A 13 14.51 20.18 8.24
CA ARG A 13 14.75 21.34 7.40
C ARG A 13 13.56 21.61 6.49
N PRO A 14 13.40 22.83 5.96
CA PRO A 14 12.38 23.10 4.94
C PRO A 14 12.57 22.15 3.74
N ALA A 15 11.48 21.51 3.32
CA ALA A 15 11.53 20.64 2.16
C ALA A 15 11.68 21.48 0.88
N ARG A 16 12.75 21.22 0.13
CA ARG A 16 12.97 21.82 -1.20
C ARG A 16 12.35 20.99 -2.34
N LEU A 17 11.96 19.78 -2.03
CA LEU A 17 11.39 18.78 -2.94
C LEU A 17 9.98 18.47 -2.48
N GLY A 18 9.05 18.32 -3.41
CA GLY A 18 7.76 17.70 -3.10
C GLY A 18 7.91 16.22 -2.73
N PRO A 19 6.81 15.55 -2.31
CA PRO A 19 6.86 14.13 -1.90
C PRO A 19 7.41 13.20 -2.98
N GLU A 20 7.16 13.52 -4.25
CA GLU A 20 7.70 12.79 -5.41
C GLU A 20 9.21 12.93 -5.55
N GLY A 21 9.78 14.03 -5.07
CA GLY A 21 11.22 14.28 -5.07
C GLY A 21 12.00 13.37 -4.13
N LEU A 22 11.32 12.65 -3.21
CA LEU A 22 11.97 11.59 -2.44
C LEU A 22 12.50 10.46 -3.35
N LEU A 23 11.91 10.25 -4.53
CA LEU A 23 12.43 9.30 -5.52
C LEU A 23 13.80 9.70 -6.07
N ASP A 24 14.16 10.99 -6.03
CA ASP A 24 15.47 11.47 -6.45
C ASP A 24 16.56 11.13 -5.42
N LEU A 25 16.16 10.87 -4.17
CA LEU A 25 17.05 10.40 -3.10
C LEU A 25 17.23 8.87 -3.13
N ALA A 26 16.33 8.14 -3.80
CA ALA A 26 16.45 6.70 -4.00
C ALA A 26 17.53 6.42 -5.04
N ASP A 27 18.59 5.75 -4.62
CA ASP A 27 19.71 5.32 -5.46
C ASP A 27 19.53 3.85 -5.92
N GLU A 28 20.61 3.19 -6.35
CA GLU A 28 20.58 1.79 -6.79
C GLU A 28 20.56 0.78 -5.63
N ARG A 29 20.54 1.25 -4.39
CA ARG A 29 20.43 0.38 -3.21
C ARG A 29 18.98 0.06 -2.91
N PRO A 30 18.67 -1.09 -2.29
CA PRO A 30 17.32 -1.42 -1.86
C PRO A 30 16.69 -0.31 -1.02
N PHE A 31 15.45 0.02 -1.29
CA PHE A 31 14.70 1.07 -0.61
C PHE A 31 13.21 0.78 -0.54
N ALA A 32 12.52 1.52 0.33
CA ALA A 32 11.06 1.59 0.35
C ALA A 32 10.61 3.04 0.39
N LEU A 33 9.76 3.43 -0.56
CA LEU A 33 9.03 4.70 -0.55
C LEU A 33 7.57 4.40 -0.28
N LEU A 34 7.02 4.97 0.78
CA LEU A 34 5.59 4.92 1.10
C LEU A 34 5.00 6.32 1.03
N HIS A 35 3.90 6.42 0.32
CA HIS A 35 3.12 7.65 0.20
C HIS A 35 1.94 7.52 1.17
N GLY A 36 2.12 8.03 2.40
CA GLY A 36 1.09 7.92 3.44
C GLY A 36 -0.13 8.81 3.16
N GLU A 37 -1.20 8.59 3.89
CA GLU A 37 -2.52 9.22 3.76
C GLU A 37 -2.47 10.76 3.73
N GLY A 38 -2.15 11.31 2.58
CA GLY A 38 -2.16 12.74 2.34
C GLY A 38 -1.09 13.56 3.08
N ARG A 39 -0.70 13.24 4.31
CA ARG A 39 0.22 14.04 5.11
C ARG A 39 1.68 13.68 4.95
N PHE A 40 2.04 12.40 4.99
CA PHE A 40 3.43 11.97 5.00
C PHE A 40 3.83 11.27 3.71
N ALA A 41 5.09 11.47 3.29
CA ALA A 41 5.78 10.58 2.40
C ALA A 41 7.07 10.13 3.09
N ILE A 42 7.38 8.84 3.03
CA ILE A 42 8.45 8.21 3.81
C ILE A 42 9.34 7.44 2.84
N LEU A 43 10.65 7.73 2.90
CA LEU A 43 11.66 6.95 2.20
C LEU A 43 12.61 6.34 3.22
N GLY A 44 12.81 5.03 3.13
CA GLY A 44 13.90 4.32 3.78
C GLY A 44 14.85 3.76 2.74
N ARG A 45 16.15 3.91 2.92
CA ARG A 45 17.16 3.33 2.04
C ARG A 45 18.33 2.74 2.82
N GLU A 46 19.08 1.87 2.16
CA GLU A 46 20.19 1.14 2.75
C GLU A 46 19.74 0.24 3.93
N PRO A 47 19.20 -0.94 3.65
CA PRO A 47 18.65 -1.81 4.69
C PRO A 47 19.75 -2.30 5.64
N LEU A 48 19.45 -2.26 6.94
CA LEU A 48 20.28 -2.81 8.03
C LEU A 48 19.83 -4.23 8.40
N ALA A 49 18.54 -4.49 8.29
CA ALA A 49 17.95 -5.80 8.55
C ALA A 49 16.78 -6.03 7.61
N LEU A 50 16.63 -7.25 7.13
CA LEU A 50 15.50 -7.72 6.33
C LEU A 50 14.77 -8.81 7.10
N ARG A 51 13.44 -8.77 7.09
CA ARG A 51 12.54 -9.81 7.61
C ARG A 51 11.71 -10.36 6.46
N GLU A 52 11.74 -11.66 6.30
CA GLU A 52 10.96 -12.40 5.30
C GLU A 52 9.80 -13.16 5.95
N ASP A 53 9.44 -12.77 7.17
CA ASP A 53 8.31 -13.23 7.95
C ASP A 53 7.67 -12.07 8.71
N PHE A 54 6.58 -12.34 9.44
CA PHE A 54 5.90 -11.35 10.27
C PHE A 54 6.53 -11.16 11.66
N ALA A 55 7.58 -11.90 11.98
CA ALA A 55 8.29 -11.78 13.26
C ALA A 55 9.33 -10.65 13.19
N LEU A 56 8.89 -9.40 13.29
CA LEU A 56 9.75 -8.23 13.19
C LEU A 56 10.79 -8.14 14.33
N GLY A 57 10.59 -8.90 15.41
CA GLY A 57 11.47 -8.87 16.59
C GLY A 57 11.24 -7.64 17.47
N SER A 58 12.02 -7.56 18.57
CA SER A 58 12.04 -6.41 19.46
C SER A 58 13.33 -5.62 19.24
N TRP A 59 13.19 -4.30 19.10
CA TRP A 59 14.29 -3.36 18.84
C TRP A 59 14.22 -2.22 19.84
N GLU A 60 15.37 -1.89 20.42
CA GLU A 60 15.52 -0.68 21.22
C GLU A 60 16.18 0.38 20.35
N ILE A 61 15.46 1.47 20.06
CA ILE A 61 15.95 2.54 19.22
C ILE A 61 15.97 3.84 20.04
N ALA A 62 17.16 4.28 20.43
CA ALA A 62 17.33 5.57 21.07
C ALA A 62 17.20 6.68 20.02
N ARG A 63 16.27 7.60 20.22
CA ARG A 63 15.93 8.66 19.26
C ARG A 63 16.22 10.03 19.83
N GLU A 64 16.94 10.85 19.07
CA GLU A 64 17.32 12.21 19.43
C GLU A 64 17.06 13.21 18.30
N GLY A 65 16.88 14.48 18.66
CA GLY A 65 16.80 15.59 17.72
C GLY A 65 15.37 15.95 17.31
N ALA A 66 15.18 16.45 16.11
CA ALA A 66 13.90 16.93 15.59
C ALA A 66 13.05 15.78 15.04
N LEU A 67 12.40 15.05 15.92
CA LEU A 67 11.58 13.89 15.58
C LEU A 67 10.37 14.28 14.71
N PRO A 68 10.05 13.52 13.66
CA PRO A 68 8.78 13.67 12.94
C PRO A 68 7.61 13.11 13.77
N PRO A 69 6.37 13.49 13.42
CA PRO A 69 5.18 12.94 14.06
C PRO A 69 4.98 11.43 13.82
N ILE A 70 5.65 10.85 12.83
CA ILE A 70 5.64 9.42 12.53
C ILE A 70 7.07 8.89 12.52
N LEU A 71 7.29 7.76 13.14
CA LEU A 71 8.61 7.12 13.30
C LEU A 71 8.62 5.77 12.58
N PRO A 72 9.13 5.70 11.34
CA PRO A 72 9.14 4.47 10.56
C PRO A 72 10.26 3.54 11.03
N ASP A 73 9.92 2.44 11.69
CA ASP A 73 10.89 1.41 12.04
C ASP A 73 11.10 0.43 10.89
N PHE A 74 10.04 -0.21 10.43
CA PHE A 74 10.07 -1.12 9.30
C PHE A 74 9.21 -0.61 8.16
N LEU A 75 9.72 -0.69 6.94
CA LEU A 75 9.01 -0.43 5.70
C LEU A 75 9.13 -1.65 4.80
N GLY A 76 8.03 -2.01 4.12
CA GLY A 76 8.05 -3.18 3.25
C GLY A 76 6.67 -3.55 2.73
N PHE A 77 6.51 -4.82 2.38
CA PHE A 77 5.25 -5.38 1.90
C PHE A 77 5.08 -6.83 2.32
N ALA A 78 3.84 -7.30 2.27
CA ALA A 78 3.49 -8.71 2.28
C ALA A 78 2.64 -9.00 1.04
N SER A 79 2.92 -10.12 0.35
CA SER A 79 2.14 -10.55 -0.80
C SER A 79 0.81 -11.14 -0.35
N TYR A 80 -0.11 -11.34 -1.30
CA TYR A 80 -1.38 -12.01 -1.03
C TYR A 80 -1.15 -13.45 -0.52
N GLU A 81 -0.16 -14.15 -1.07
CA GLU A 81 0.20 -15.53 -0.73
C GLU A 81 0.70 -15.66 0.71
N ALA A 82 1.29 -14.61 1.27
CA ALA A 82 1.72 -14.59 2.67
C ALA A 82 0.56 -14.85 3.65
N GLY A 83 -0.66 -14.43 3.31
CA GLY A 83 -1.87 -14.71 4.08
C GLY A 83 -2.18 -16.21 4.20
N MET A 84 -1.83 -17.01 3.20
CA MET A 84 -2.05 -18.46 3.23
C MET A 84 -1.20 -19.18 4.27
N ARG A 85 -0.08 -18.58 4.71
CA ARG A 85 0.71 -19.11 5.84
C ARG A 85 0.06 -18.85 7.19
N LEU A 86 -0.78 -17.82 7.28
CA LEU A 86 -1.47 -17.41 8.50
C LEU A 86 -2.82 -18.12 8.65
N GLU A 87 -3.39 -18.60 7.54
CA GLU A 87 -4.70 -19.27 7.50
C GLU A 87 -4.55 -20.74 7.10
N PRO A 88 -4.53 -21.69 8.07
CA PRO A 88 -4.33 -23.11 7.80
C PRO A 88 -5.40 -23.73 6.88
N LEU A 89 -6.60 -23.14 6.83
CA LEU A 89 -7.71 -23.64 6.00
C LEU A 89 -7.60 -23.19 4.54
N ALA A 90 -6.72 -22.25 4.22
CA ALA A 90 -6.54 -21.76 2.85
C ALA A 90 -5.91 -22.78 1.88
N GLY A 91 -5.43 -23.91 2.40
CA GLY A 91 -4.75 -24.95 1.63
C GLY A 91 -3.26 -24.66 1.41
N ALA A 92 -2.59 -25.48 0.63
CA ALA A 92 -1.17 -25.29 0.33
C ALA A 92 -0.98 -24.01 -0.54
N PRO A 93 0.03 -23.19 -0.24
CA PRO A 93 0.38 -22.05 -1.09
C PRO A 93 0.60 -22.52 -2.53
N ARG A 94 0.00 -21.83 -3.49
CA ARG A 94 0.34 -22.03 -4.90
C ARG A 94 1.75 -21.54 -5.12
N ALA A 95 2.48 -22.18 -6.04
CA ALA A 95 3.79 -21.67 -6.45
C ALA A 95 3.65 -20.20 -6.85
N ALA A 96 4.51 -19.35 -6.28
CA ALA A 96 4.49 -17.93 -6.59
C ALA A 96 4.67 -17.74 -8.11
N ALA A 97 3.75 -17.01 -8.72
CA ALA A 97 3.80 -16.74 -10.17
C ALA A 97 4.97 -15.79 -10.53
N LEU A 98 5.50 -15.08 -9.54
CA LEU A 98 6.58 -14.11 -9.70
C LEU A 98 7.71 -14.42 -8.72
N PRO A 99 8.97 -14.15 -9.06
CA PRO A 99 10.13 -14.34 -8.19
C PRO A 99 10.22 -13.20 -7.15
N LEU A 100 9.17 -13.04 -6.34
CA LEU A 100 9.09 -12.07 -5.27
C LEU A 100 9.15 -12.79 -3.92
N PRO A 101 9.75 -12.19 -2.87
CA PRO A 101 9.55 -12.67 -1.52
C PRO A 101 8.07 -12.54 -1.14
N GLU A 102 7.54 -13.50 -0.39
CA GLU A 102 6.15 -13.39 0.10
C GLU A 102 6.00 -12.27 1.13
N VAL A 103 7.03 -12.04 1.94
CA VAL A 103 7.11 -10.97 2.93
C VAL A 103 8.49 -10.33 2.83
N ALA A 104 8.55 -9.01 2.81
CA ALA A 104 9.79 -8.27 2.87
C ALA A 104 9.59 -6.96 3.65
N PHE A 105 10.01 -6.95 4.92
CA PHE A 105 10.08 -5.75 5.75
C PHE A 105 11.54 -5.45 6.10
N ALA A 106 11.98 -4.24 5.88
CA ALA A 106 13.34 -3.84 6.17
C ALA A 106 13.40 -2.68 7.18
N LEU A 107 14.41 -2.76 8.03
CA LEU A 107 14.88 -1.67 8.87
C LEU A 107 15.96 -0.93 8.07
N TYR A 108 15.80 0.36 7.87
CA TYR A 108 16.68 1.14 7.00
C TYR A 108 17.63 2.03 7.80
N ARG A 109 18.85 2.25 7.26
CA ARG A 109 19.86 3.13 7.83
C ARG A 109 19.48 4.59 7.69
N GLU A 110 19.04 4.99 6.52
CA GLU A 110 18.67 6.35 6.19
C GLU A 110 17.17 6.46 6.06
N LEU A 111 16.59 7.41 6.76
CA LEU A 111 15.16 7.66 6.79
C LEU A 111 14.88 9.12 6.43
N PHE A 112 13.86 9.31 5.62
CA PHE A 112 13.37 10.61 5.19
C PHE A 112 11.86 10.64 5.37
N VAL A 113 11.36 11.61 6.12
CA VAL A 113 9.93 11.83 6.33
C VAL A 113 9.58 13.23 5.88
N HIS A 114 8.86 13.33 4.78
CA HIS A 114 8.31 14.60 4.29
C HIS A 114 6.92 14.81 4.90
N ASP A 115 6.78 15.85 5.73
CA ASP A 115 5.49 16.27 6.29
C ASP A 115 4.90 17.41 5.43
N ARG A 116 3.87 17.09 4.66
CA ARG A 116 3.19 18.05 3.78
C ARG A 116 2.46 19.15 4.54
N ALA A 117 2.02 18.88 5.78
CA ALA A 117 1.30 19.86 6.59
C ALA A 117 2.22 20.97 7.09
N THR A 118 3.47 20.66 7.40
CA THR A 118 4.46 21.63 7.90
C THR A 118 5.45 22.09 6.82
N GLY A 119 5.53 21.38 5.69
CA GLY A 119 6.54 21.61 4.66
C GLY A 119 7.95 21.24 5.10
N LEU A 120 8.09 20.42 6.14
CA LEU A 120 9.40 19.97 6.66
C LEU A 120 9.78 18.62 6.06
N LEU A 121 11.06 18.45 5.82
CA LEU A 121 11.72 17.18 5.59
C LEU A 121 12.53 16.83 6.84
N HIS A 122 12.15 15.73 7.48
CA HIS A 122 12.90 15.13 8.57
C HIS A 122 13.81 14.05 8.00
N GLU A 123 15.04 14.04 8.45
CA GLU A 123 16.09 13.12 8.01
C GLU A 123 16.74 12.47 9.22
N ALA A 124 16.94 11.15 9.17
CA ALA A 124 17.68 10.43 10.20
C ALA A 124 18.72 9.51 9.60
N LEU A 125 19.79 9.35 10.34
CA LEU A 125 20.77 8.28 10.19
C LEU A 125 20.65 7.34 11.38
N ARG A 126 20.47 6.05 11.11
CA ARG A 126 20.39 4.98 12.10
C ARG A 126 21.73 4.25 12.17
N GLU A 127 22.26 4.10 13.37
CA GLU A 127 23.54 3.48 13.66
C GLU A 127 23.36 2.30 14.63
N GLY A 128 24.36 1.42 14.72
CA GLY A 128 24.37 0.26 15.62
C GLY A 128 24.40 -1.10 14.90
N LEU A 129 24.15 -1.12 13.60
CA LEU A 129 24.32 -2.31 12.74
C LEU A 129 25.10 -1.97 11.47
N PRO A 130 25.89 -2.92 10.92
CA PRO A 130 26.40 -2.79 9.57
C PRO A 130 25.23 -2.82 8.57
N ALA A 131 25.38 -2.09 7.46
CA ALA A 131 24.46 -2.24 6.35
C ALA A 131 24.50 -3.68 5.79
N LEU A 132 23.37 -4.17 5.33
CA LEU A 132 23.37 -5.41 4.56
C LEU A 132 24.23 -5.23 3.31
N PRO A 133 24.90 -6.30 2.82
CA PRO A 133 25.66 -6.25 1.60
C PRO A 133 24.80 -5.65 0.48
N ALA A 134 25.33 -4.59 -0.15
CA ALA A 134 24.65 -3.93 -1.24
C ALA A 134 24.53 -4.92 -2.42
N GLN A 135 23.39 -5.56 -2.55
CA GLN A 135 23.02 -6.20 -3.81
C GLN A 135 22.36 -5.09 -4.63
N ALA A 136 23.11 -4.56 -5.60
CA ALA A 136 22.60 -3.55 -6.50
C ALA A 136 21.35 -4.13 -7.21
N HIS A 137 20.24 -3.40 -7.14
CA HIS A 137 19.10 -3.66 -8.01
C HIS A 137 19.13 -2.60 -9.11
N THR A 138 19.00 -3.05 -10.33
CA THR A 138 18.94 -2.14 -11.46
C THR A 138 17.51 -1.64 -11.59
N LEU A 139 17.26 -0.41 -11.17
CA LEU A 139 15.99 0.26 -11.48
C LEU A 139 15.90 0.64 -12.97
N GLY A 140 16.93 0.35 -13.73
CA GLY A 140 17.07 0.78 -15.10
C GLY A 140 17.50 2.26 -15.20
N ALA A 141 17.69 2.72 -16.44
CA ALA A 141 18.06 4.10 -16.73
C ALA A 141 17.38 4.58 -18.03
N GLY A 142 17.14 5.89 -18.12
CA GLY A 142 16.53 6.50 -19.30
C GLY A 142 14.99 6.41 -19.32
N PRO A 143 14.36 6.79 -20.42
CA PRO A 143 12.91 6.85 -20.56
C PRO A 143 12.27 5.49 -20.38
N PHE A 144 11.25 5.40 -19.51
CA PHE A 144 10.48 4.18 -19.30
C PHE A 144 9.61 3.86 -20.50
N ARG A 145 9.69 2.61 -20.98
CA ARG A 145 8.85 2.05 -22.04
C ARG A 145 8.40 0.66 -21.61
N ALA A 146 7.18 0.30 -21.98
CA ALA A 146 6.64 -1.02 -21.72
C ALA A 146 5.80 -1.52 -22.88
N ARG A 147 5.84 -2.85 -23.12
CA ARG A 147 5.05 -3.53 -24.13
C ARG A 147 4.41 -4.76 -23.51
N LYS A 148 3.10 -4.90 -23.65
CA LYS A 148 2.37 -6.08 -23.19
C LYS A 148 2.85 -7.32 -23.94
N VAL A 149 3.15 -8.40 -23.22
CA VAL A 149 3.62 -9.67 -23.77
C VAL A 149 2.67 -10.83 -23.51
N ALA A 150 1.92 -10.80 -22.41
CA ALA A 150 0.93 -11.82 -22.09
C ALA A 150 -0.23 -11.26 -21.24
N ASP A 151 -1.31 -12.00 -21.23
CA ASP A 151 -2.48 -11.79 -20.37
C ASP A 151 -3.01 -13.15 -19.93
N THR A 152 -3.51 -13.29 -18.71
CA THR A 152 -4.07 -14.54 -18.20
C THR A 152 -5.49 -14.80 -18.73
N ASP A 153 -6.16 -13.78 -19.25
CA ASP A 153 -7.52 -13.89 -19.77
C ASP A 153 -7.70 -13.11 -21.08
N THR A 154 -8.62 -13.65 -21.92
CA THR A 154 -9.23 -12.87 -22.99
C THR A 154 -10.47 -12.14 -22.44
N PRO A 155 -11.00 -11.11 -23.12
CA PRO A 155 -12.26 -10.47 -22.75
C PRO A 155 -13.43 -11.45 -22.62
N GLU A 156 -13.53 -12.41 -23.53
CA GLU A 156 -14.57 -13.45 -23.56
C GLU A 156 -14.41 -14.43 -22.39
N GLY A 157 -13.18 -14.87 -22.10
CA GLY A 157 -12.83 -15.74 -20.98
C GLY A 157 -13.16 -15.08 -19.65
N TYR A 158 -12.77 -13.82 -19.49
CA TYR A 158 -13.10 -13.03 -18.30
C TYR A 158 -14.61 -12.88 -18.11
N ALA A 159 -15.36 -12.55 -19.19
CA ALA A 159 -16.81 -12.44 -19.15
C ALA A 159 -17.50 -13.78 -18.80
N ALA A 160 -16.95 -14.92 -19.23
CA ALA A 160 -17.46 -16.24 -18.87
C ALA A 160 -17.31 -16.50 -17.36
N LYS A 161 -16.14 -16.23 -16.80
CA LYS A 161 -15.88 -16.34 -15.34
C LYS A 161 -16.82 -15.44 -14.53
N VAL A 162 -17.07 -14.21 -14.99
CA VAL A 162 -18.05 -13.32 -14.33
C VAL A 162 -19.45 -13.91 -14.31
N ARG A 163 -19.90 -14.56 -15.41
CA ARG A 163 -21.21 -15.23 -15.43
C ARG A 163 -21.28 -16.36 -14.42
N GLU A 164 -20.26 -17.23 -14.37
CA GLU A 164 -20.17 -18.34 -13.43
C GLU A 164 -20.21 -17.84 -11.95
N ILE A 165 -19.45 -16.79 -11.64
CA ILE A 165 -19.46 -16.17 -10.31
C ILE A 165 -20.86 -15.64 -9.96
N ARG A 166 -21.52 -14.96 -10.89
CA ARG A 166 -22.89 -14.47 -10.67
C ARG A 166 -23.90 -15.59 -10.40
N GLU A 167 -23.74 -16.74 -11.05
CA GLU A 167 -24.55 -17.92 -10.78
C GLU A 167 -24.27 -18.49 -9.39
N GLY A 168 -23.01 -18.56 -8.97
CA GLY A 168 -22.63 -18.96 -7.62
C GLY A 168 -23.21 -18.05 -6.54
N ILE A 169 -23.17 -16.72 -6.77
CA ILE A 169 -23.80 -15.74 -5.87
C ILE A 169 -25.32 -15.97 -5.79
N ALA A 170 -25.99 -16.20 -6.93
CA ALA A 170 -27.42 -16.43 -6.98
C ALA A 170 -27.85 -17.74 -6.26
N LYS A 171 -26.98 -18.74 -6.23
CA LYS A 171 -27.18 -20.01 -5.49
C LYS A 171 -26.87 -19.90 -4.00
N GLY A 172 -26.17 -18.85 -3.59
CA GLY A 172 -25.68 -18.67 -2.20
C GLY A 172 -24.38 -19.38 -1.88
N ASP A 173 -23.65 -19.87 -2.89
CA ASP A 173 -22.35 -20.53 -2.70
C ASP A 173 -21.27 -19.55 -2.21
N VAL A 174 -21.36 -18.30 -2.65
CA VAL A 174 -20.49 -17.20 -2.26
C VAL A 174 -21.27 -15.89 -2.17
N TYR A 175 -20.80 -14.94 -1.36
CA TYR A 175 -21.41 -13.60 -1.25
C TYR A 175 -20.80 -12.60 -2.24
N GLN A 176 -19.47 -12.68 -2.38
CA GLN A 176 -18.68 -11.80 -3.23
C GLN A 176 -17.42 -12.52 -3.70
N VAL A 177 -16.97 -12.21 -4.89
CA VAL A 177 -15.70 -12.72 -5.45
C VAL A 177 -14.95 -11.56 -6.08
N ASN A 178 -13.66 -11.41 -5.74
CA ASN A 178 -12.75 -10.54 -6.44
C ASN A 178 -12.08 -11.31 -7.57
N LEU A 179 -12.57 -11.12 -8.80
CA LEU A 179 -11.98 -11.72 -9.99
C LEU A 179 -10.82 -10.86 -10.47
N THR A 180 -9.62 -11.42 -10.46
CA THR A 180 -8.40 -10.75 -10.92
C THR A 180 -7.91 -11.34 -12.23
N ARG A 181 -7.16 -10.53 -12.98
CA ARG A 181 -6.37 -10.98 -14.13
C ARG A 181 -4.95 -10.42 -14.01
N GLN A 182 -4.00 -11.08 -14.64
CA GLN A 182 -2.61 -10.67 -14.66
C GLN A 182 -2.19 -10.35 -16.10
N GLU A 183 -1.60 -9.19 -16.29
CA GLU A 183 -0.92 -8.82 -17.52
C GLU A 183 0.59 -8.87 -17.30
N THR A 184 1.31 -9.45 -18.25
CA THR A 184 2.77 -9.45 -18.26
C THR A 184 3.29 -8.45 -19.29
N TRP A 185 4.22 -7.61 -18.87
CA TRP A 185 4.80 -6.55 -19.68
C TRP A 185 6.31 -6.69 -19.71
N ALA A 186 6.90 -6.67 -20.90
CA ALA A 186 8.32 -6.42 -21.05
C ALA A 186 8.54 -4.90 -20.96
N TRP A 187 9.52 -4.49 -20.17
CA TRP A 187 9.83 -3.07 -19.97
C TRP A 187 11.33 -2.79 -20.01
N GLU A 188 11.66 -1.54 -20.28
CA GLU A 188 12.99 -0.96 -20.25
C GLU A 188 12.94 0.47 -19.71
N GLY A 189 14.07 1.01 -19.27
CA GLY A 189 14.16 2.37 -18.73
C GLY A 189 14.13 2.41 -17.18
N ASP A 190 13.94 3.58 -16.62
CA ASP A 190 13.98 3.83 -15.18
C ASP A 190 12.61 3.56 -14.53
N LEU A 191 12.55 2.61 -13.59
CA LEU A 191 11.33 2.29 -12.84
C LEU A 191 10.84 3.48 -11.99
N ARG A 192 11.74 4.37 -11.55
CA ARG A 192 11.38 5.61 -10.84
C ARG A 192 10.57 6.55 -11.72
N GLU A 193 10.82 6.54 -13.03
CA GLU A 193 10.01 7.31 -13.99
C GLU A 193 8.59 6.76 -14.09
N LEU A 194 8.41 5.43 -14.10
CA LEU A 194 7.09 4.81 -14.02
C LEU A 194 6.39 5.21 -12.71
N ALA A 195 7.09 5.13 -11.58
CA ALA A 195 6.55 5.50 -10.28
C ALA A 195 6.09 6.97 -10.24
N ARG A 196 6.90 7.92 -10.76
CA ARG A 196 6.51 9.32 -10.87
C ARG A 196 5.28 9.52 -11.75
N ARG A 197 5.22 8.84 -12.90
CA ARG A 197 4.04 8.91 -13.79
C ARG A 197 2.80 8.38 -13.11
N LEU A 198 2.92 7.24 -12.42
CA LEU A 198 1.79 6.63 -11.69
C LEU A 198 1.30 7.53 -10.56
N LEU A 199 2.20 8.06 -9.73
CA LEU A 199 1.85 8.96 -8.63
C LEU A 199 1.18 10.27 -9.11
N ARG A 200 1.54 10.77 -10.30
CA ARG A 200 0.89 11.94 -10.91
C ARG A 200 -0.45 11.61 -11.52
N ALA A 201 -0.52 10.49 -12.25
CA ALA A 201 -1.75 10.09 -12.94
C ALA A 201 -2.83 9.59 -11.99
N ASN A 202 -2.43 8.94 -10.91
CA ASN A 202 -3.31 8.38 -9.90
C ASN A 202 -2.72 8.59 -8.49
N PRO A 203 -2.86 9.79 -7.90
CA PRO A 203 -2.31 10.13 -6.58
C PRO A 203 -3.11 9.45 -5.45
N ALA A 204 -3.11 8.13 -5.43
CA ALA A 204 -3.81 7.36 -4.42
C ALA A 204 -3.10 7.47 -3.04
N PRO A 205 -3.86 7.56 -1.93
CA PRO A 205 -3.32 7.91 -0.62
C PRO A 205 -2.39 6.85 0.00
N ASN A 206 -2.50 5.59 -0.41
CA ASN A 206 -1.69 4.48 0.11
C ASN A 206 -0.77 3.90 -0.98
N SER A 207 -0.15 4.77 -1.78
CA SER A 207 0.78 4.37 -2.82
C SER A 207 2.16 4.06 -2.25
N GLY A 208 2.92 3.19 -2.91
CA GLY A 208 4.28 2.87 -2.49
C GLY A 208 5.10 2.18 -3.56
N LEU A 209 6.42 2.24 -3.39
CA LEU A 209 7.41 1.52 -4.18
C LEU A 209 8.42 0.87 -3.22
N VAL A 210 8.46 -0.45 -3.21
CA VAL A 210 9.47 -1.21 -2.47
C VAL A 210 10.35 -1.92 -3.47
N ALA A 211 11.65 -1.71 -3.41
CA ALA A 211 12.61 -2.28 -4.33
C ALA A 211 13.69 -3.06 -3.59
N GLY A 212 13.91 -4.29 -4.04
CA GLY A 212 14.93 -5.19 -3.58
C GLY A 212 15.75 -5.76 -4.74
N PRO A 213 16.74 -6.64 -4.47
CA PRO A 213 17.58 -7.21 -5.49
C PRO A 213 16.80 -7.96 -6.57
N GLY A 214 16.79 -7.43 -7.80
CA GLY A 214 16.15 -8.06 -8.95
C GLY A 214 14.61 -7.98 -8.98
N TRP A 215 13.97 -7.26 -8.05
CA TRP A 215 12.52 -7.12 -8.00
C TRP A 215 12.09 -5.74 -7.47
N ALA A 216 10.90 -5.35 -7.80
CA ALA A 216 10.23 -4.20 -7.20
C ALA A 216 8.71 -4.41 -7.16
N VAL A 217 8.06 -3.83 -6.15
CA VAL A 217 6.61 -3.75 -6.02
C VAL A 217 6.21 -2.28 -6.03
N LEU A 218 5.49 -1.87 -7.07
CA LEU A 218 4.92 -0.54 -7.20
C LEU A 218 3.40 -0.64 -7.04
N SER A 219 2.86 0.08 -6.07
CA SER A 219 1.43 0.10 -5.74
C SER A 219 0.86 1.51 -5.82
N SER A 220 -0.37 1.63 -6.34
CA SER A 220 -1.18 2.83 -6.27
C SER A 220 -2.54 2.44 -5.67
N SER A 221 -2.60 2.39 -4.34
CA SER A 221 -3.77 1.90 -3.60
C SER A 221 -4.56 3.05 -2.97
N PRO A 222 -5.88 3.12 -3.20
CA PRO A 222 -6.75 4.05 -2.47
C PRO A 222 -7.14 3.50 -1.10
N GLU A 223 -7.04 2.19 -0.88
CA GLU A 223 -7.62 1.49 0.27
C GLU A 223 -6.58 1.24 1.36
N ARG A 224 -6.98 1.47 2.61
CA ARG A 224 -6.19 1.18 3.80
C ARG A 224 -6.75 -0.03 4.52
N LEU A 225 -5.93 -1.09 4.63
CA LEU A 225 -6.32 -2.28 5.37
C LEU A 225 -6.41 -1.99 6.88
N LEU A 226 -5.30 -1.57 7.49
CA LEU A 226 -5.22 -1.30 8.93
C LEU A 226 -4.35 -0.08 9.22
N LYS A 227 -4.73 0.66 10.28
CA LYS A 227 -3.90 1.67 10.93
C LYS A 227 -4.05 1.51 12.43
N LEU A 228 -2.91 1.34 13.12
CA LEU A 228 -2.83 1.36 14.57
C LEU A 228 -2.13 2.65 15.01
N GLU A 229 -2.79 3.47 15.79
CA GLU A 229 -2.27 4.74 16.28
C GLU A 229 -2.76 4.98 17.70
N GLU A 230 -1.87 5.22 18.65
CA GLU A 230 -2.19 5.48 20.05
C GLU A 230 -3.15 4.44 20.69
N GLY A 231 -3.02 3.18 20.30
CA GLY A 231 -3.88 2.10 20.78
C GLY A 231 -5.22 1.95 20.05
N TRP A 232 -5.51 2.84 19.09
CA TRP A 232 -6.69 2.75 18.23
C TRP A 232 -6.39 2.03 16.94
N LEU A 233 -7.12 0.95 16.67
CA LEU A 233 -7.05 0.21 15.41
C LEU A 233 -8.21 0.63 14.50
N SER A 234 -7.90 1.00 13.27
CA SER A 234 -8.90 1.41 12.28
C SER A 234 -8.65 0.77 10.92
N THR A 235 -9.75 0.51 10.21
CA THR A 235 -9.75 0.08 8.80
C THR A 235 -10.62 1.03 7.99
N ARG A 236 -10.45 1.02 6.67
CA ARG A 236 -11.17 1.96 5.80
C ARG A 236 -11.53 1.28 4.47
N PRO A 237 -12.57 0.44 4.48
CA PRO A 237 -13.01 -0.27 3.29
C PRO A 237 -13.65 0.65 2.26
N ILE A 238 -13.45 0.32 1.00
CA ILE A 238 -14.03 1.01 -0.15
C ILE A 238 -14.89 0.02 -0.94
N LYS A 239 -16.16 0.39 -1.21
CA LYS A 239 -17.02 -0.30 -2.18
C LYS A 239 -17.87 0.74 -2.91
N GLY A 240 -17.91 0.58 -4.21
CA GLY A 240 -18.53 1.54 -5.10
C GLY A 240 -17.57 2.63 -5.58
N THR A 241 -17.51 2.77 -6.90
CA THR A 241 -16.65 3.73 -7.58
C THR A 241 -17.41 4.35 -8.75
N ALA A 242 -17.30 5.67 -8.89
CA ALA A 242 -17.77 6.39 -10.06
C ALA A 242 -16.64 7.26 -10.62
N PRO A 243 -16.57 7.46 -11.94
CA PRO A 243 -15.59 8.39 -12.52
C PRO A 243 -15.90 9.83 -12.13
N ARG A 244 -14.91 10.73 -12.26
CA ARG A 244 -15.13 12.17 -12.16
C ARG A 244 -15.85 12.68 -13.40
N GLY A 245 -16.74 13.61 -13.20
CA GLY A 245 -17.41 14.32 -14.29
C GLY A 245 -16.53 15.37 -14.95
N ALA A 246 -16.69 15.58 -16.26
CA ALA A 246 -15.92 16.61 -16.98
C ALA A 246 -16.37 18.05 -16.64
N ALA A 247 -17.60 18.24 -16.13
CA ALA A 247 -18.15 19.51 -15.67
C ALA A 247 -18.68 19.36 -14.24
N PRO A 248 -18.70 20.45 -13.44
CA PRO A 248 -19.12 20.39 -12.02
C PRO A 248 -20.50 19.77 -11.80
N GLU A 249 -21.47 20.06 -12.67
CA GLU A 249 -22.84 19.53 -12.56
C GLU A 249 -22.86 18.02 -12.86
N ALA A 250 -22.11 17.57 -13.87
CA ALA A 250 -21.98 16.15 -14.19
C ALA A 250 -21.23 15.39 -13.08
N ASP A 251 -20.21 16.02 -12.48
CA ASP A 251 -19.45 15.44 -11.36
C ASP A 251 -20.33 15.26 -10.12
N ALA A 252 -21.14 16.28 -9.78
CA ALA A 252 -22.09 16.23 -8.68
C ALA A 252 -23.15 15.14 -8.91
N ALA A 253 -23.69 15.02 -10.12
CA ALA A 253 -24.69 13.99 -10.45
C ALA A 253 -24.11 12.56 -10.33
N LEU A 254 -22.86 12.33 -10.75
CA LEU A 254 -22.18 11.04 -10.57
C LEU A 254 -21.94 10.69 -9.11
N ALA A 255 -21.55 11.67 -8.31
CA ALA A 255 -21.35 11.54 -6.88
C ALA A 255 -22.67 11.19 -6.15
N GLU A 256 -23.76 11.90 -6.48
CA GLU A 256 -25.09 11.65 -5.92
C GLU A 256 -25.64 10.28 -6.32
N ALA A 257 -25.50 9.90 -7.59
CA ALA A 257 -25.90 8.59 -8.09
C ALA A 257 -25.14 7.46 -7.37
N LEU A 258 -23.84 7.65 -7.08
CA LEU A 258 -23.04 6.70 -6.32
C LEU A 258 -23.56 6.57 -4.87
N LEU A 259 -23.81 7.67 -4.19
CA LEU A 259 -24.38 7.71 -2.83
C LEU A 259 -25.75 7.04 -2.75
N ALA A 260 -26.60 7.28 -3.75
CA ALA A 260 -27.95 6.75 -3.82
C ALA A 260 -28.02 5.26 -4.23
N SER A 261 -26.91 4.65 -4.69
CA SER A 261 -26.87 3.28 -5.19
C SER A 261 -27.13 2.23 -4.11
N PRO A 262 -28.28 1.52 -4.09
CA PRO A 262 -28.55 0.48 -3.11
C PRO A 262 -27.56 -0.66 -3.17
N LYS A 263 -27.11 -1.03 -4.39
CA LYS A 263 -26.12 -2.08 -4.62
C LYS A 263 -24.80 -1.75 -3.91
N ASN A 264 -24.22 -0.57 -4.18
CA ASN A 264 -22.94 -0.18 -3.60
C ASN A 264 -23.00 -0.04 -2.08
N ARG A 265 -24.12 0.48 -1.55
CA ARG A 265 -24.35 0.58 -0.11
C ARG A 265 -24.41 -0.79 0.56
N SER A 266 -25.13 -1.76 -0.07
CA SER A 266 -25.21 -3.13 0.45
C SER A 266 -23.89 -3.86 0.42
N GLU A 267 -23.11 -3.72 -0.68
CA GLU A 267 -21.76 -4.28 -0.77
C GLU A 267 -20.82 -3.70 0.31
N LEU A 268 -20.86 -2.38 0.53
CA LEU A 268 -20.08 -1.74 1.59
C LEU A 268 -20.51 -2.24 2.97
N ALA A 269 -21.82 -2.35 3.24
CA ALA A 269 -22.34 -2.85 4.50
C ALA A 269 -21.85 -4.27 4.81
N MET A 270 -21.84 -5.18 3.83
CA MET A 270 -21.33 -6.54 4.01
C MET A 270 -19.84 -6.57 4.40
N ILE A 271 -19.02 -5.73 3.77
CA ILE A 271 -17.59 -5.67 4.08
C ILE A 271 -17.34 -5.01 5.45
N VAL A 272 -18.10 -3.97 5.79
CA VAL A 272 -18.03 -3.33 7.12
C VAL A 272 -18.37 -4.34 8.21
N ASP A 273 -19.40 -5.15 8.02
CA ASP A 273 -19.81 -6.17 9.02
C ASP A 273 -18.73 -7.25 9.18
N LEU A 274 -18.13 -7.71 8.08
CA LEU A 274 -17.01 -8.65 8.11
C LEU A 274 -15.80 -8.06 8.88
N LEU A 275 -15.39 -6.84 8.55
CA LEU A 275 -14.26 -6.18 9.19
C LEU A 275 -14.53 -5.86 10.67
N ARG A 276 -15.78 -5.53 11.05
CA ARG A 276 -16.15 -5.38 12.46
C ARG A 276 -15.96 -6.69 13.24
N ASN A 277 -16.35 -7.83 12.63
CA ASN A 277 -16.12 -9.14 13.21
C ASN A 277 -14.61 -9.44 13.38
N ASP A 278 -13.80 -9.14 12.37
CA ASP A 278 -12.36 -9.34 12.42
C ASP A 278 -11.69 -8.47 13.49
N LEU A 279 -12.04 -7.18 13.55
CA LEU A 279 -11.54 -6.26 14.58
C LEU A 279 -11.98 -6.67 15.99
N ALA A 280 -13.19 -7.19 16.15
CA ALA A 280 -13.68 -7.63 17.45
C ALA A 280 -12.87 -8.78 18.08
N GLN A 281 -12.12 -9.52 17.27
CA GLN A 281 -11.24 -10.59 17.76
C GLN A 281 -9.98 -10.07 18.49
N VAL A 282 -9.57 -8.83 18.20
CA VAL A 282 -8.32 -8.23 18.71
C VAL A 282 -8.55 -6.94 19.50
N CYS A 283 -9.74 -6.38 19.44
CA CYS A 283 -10.12 -5.16 20.17
C CYS A 283 -10.81 -5.50 21.49
N LEU A 284 -10.91 -4.51 22.38
CA LEU A 284 -11.65 -4.65 23.62
C LEU A 284 -13.14 -4.94 23.34
N PRO A 285 -13.79 -5.85 24.06
CA PRO A 285 -15.21 -6.14 23.88
C PRO A 285 -16.07 -4.88 23.96
N GLY A 286 -16.91 -4.65 22.94
CA GLY A 286 -17.80 -3.50 22.85
C GLY A 286 -17.15 -2.19 22.38
N SER A 287 -15.85 -2.17 22.09
CA SER A 287 -15.14 -0.98 21.61
C SER A 287 -15.20 -0.76 20.10
N VAL A 288 -15.59 -1.77 19.32
CA VAL A 288 -15.65 -1.66 17.87
C VAL A 288 -16.86 -0.85 17.43
N THR A 289 -16.61 0.27 16.79
CA THR A 289 -17.64 1.19 16.28
C THR A 289 -17.45 1.44 14.80
N THR A 290 -18.52 1.75 14.09
CA THR A 290 -18.46 2.31 12.75
C THR A 290 -18.61 3.83 12.83
N GLY A 291 -17.85 4.56 12.02
CA GLY A 291 -18.07 5.98 11.79
C GLY A 291 -19.31 6.24 10.92
N ASP A 292 -19.31 7.38 10.25
CA ASP A 292 -20.35 7.71 9.27
C ASP A 292 -20.42 6.66 8.16
N PHE A 293 -21.64 6.33 7.73
CA PHE A 293 -21.87 5.27 6.74
C PHE A 293 -23.00 5.62 5.79
N PRO A 294 -22.78 5.56 4.49
CA PRO A 294 -21.49 5.63 3.79
C PRO A 294 -20.96 7.07 3.72
N VAL A 295 -19.66 7.22 3.57
CA VAL A 295 -19.02 8.50 3.28
C VAL A 295 -18.59 8.53 1.81
N LEU A 296 -18.86 9.65 1.12
CA LEU A 296 -18.36 9.89 -0.21
C LEU A 296 -16.98 10.56 -0.14
N GLU A 297 -16.01 9.98 -0.79
CA GLU A 297 -14.68 10.56 -1.00
C GLU A 297 -14.42 10.81 -2.46
N SER A 298 -13.93 12.02 -2.77
CA SER A 298 -13.61 12.44 -4.13
C SER A 298 -12.10 12.58 -4.28
N TYR A 299 -11.54 11.79 -5.19
CA TYR A 299 -10.14 11.84 -5.58
C TYR A 299 -9.99 12.50 -6.96
N ALA A 300 -8.75 12.61 -7.45
CA ALA A 300 -8.48 13.25 -8.72
C ALA A 300 -9.25 12.61 -9.90
N ASN A 301 -9.37 11.27 -9.89
CA ASN A 301 -9.90 10.50 -11.01
C ASN A 301 -11.26 9.85 -10.74
N VAL A 302 -11.64 9.70 -9.48
CA VAL A 302 -12.81 8.92 -9.07
C VAL A 302 -13.47 9.46 -7.82
N HIS A 303 -14.74 9.08 -7.63
CA HIS A 303 -15.45 9.11 -6.37
C HIS A 303 -15.51 7.70 -5.79
N HIS A 304 -15.39 7.55 -4.48
CA HIS A 304 -15.55 6.28 -3.76
C HIS A 304 -16.57 6.40 -2.64
N LEU A 305 -17.26 5.29 -2.35
CA LEU A 305 -17.97 5.11 -1.08
C LEU A 305 -17.07 4.38 -0.10
N VAL A 306 -16.94 4.96 1.08
CA VAL A 306 -16.02 4.55 2.15
C VAL A 306 -16.78 4.44 3.47
N SER A 307 -16.24 3.66 4.38
CA SER A 307 -16.67 3.65 5.78
C SER A 307 -15.47 3.63 6.72
#